data_8a78b27edaba3909c3e83ca635a5ceac
#
_entry.id   8a78b27edaba3909c3e83ca635a5ceac
#
_cell.length_a   1.000
_cell.length_b   1.000
_cell.length_c   1.000
_cell.angle_alpha   90.00
_cell.angle_beta   90.00
_cell.angle_gamma   90.00
#
_symmetry.space_group_name_H-M   'P 1'
#
loop_
_entity.id
_entity.type
_entity.pdbx_description
1 polymer ?
#
loop_
_entity_poly.entity_id
_entity_poly.type
_entity_poly.pdbx_seq_one_letter_code
_entity_poly.pdbx_strand_id
1 'polypeptide(L)'
;MQTYPTGVAAKATGTPLTTLQRYLQRSHITLQPCDVPSRGCGENRGYSQRRIIQIALTTELARLGIGPSRAAKAAFEFSDKGNTGRPVGELYPLGQTLLVGLPDGKSVVINIPPDKSISDVLSNDSAAFICDCGYVVAKVLSNLSKS
;
A
#
# COMPACT_ATOMS: atom_id res chain seq x y z
N MET A 1 -14.18 -8.48 10.74
CA MET A 1 -12.94 -8.41 9.92
C MET A 1 -11.74 -8.56 10.84
N GLN A 2 -10.78 -9.36 10.43
CA GLN A 2 -9.57 -9.57 11.22
C GLN A 2 -8.69 -8.32 11.22
N THR A 3 -8.15 -8.00 12.39
CA THR A 3 -7.17 -6.93 12.53
C THR A 3 -5.91 -7.46 13.24
N TYR A 4 -4.83 -6.72 13.09
CA TYR A 4 -3.52 -7.10 13.61
C TYR A 4 -2.96 -5.97 14.46
N PRO A 5 -2.24 -6.27 15.55
CA PRO A 5 -1.63 -5.24 16.39
C PRO A 5 -0.46 -4.54 15.69
N THR A 6 -0.07 -3.38 16.22
CA THR A 6 0.96 -2.53 15.63
C THR A 6 2.29 -3.26 15.42
N GLY A 7 2.74 -4.05 16.39
CA GLY A 7 3.99 -4.79 16.25
C GLY A 7 3.96 -5.81 15.11
N VAL A 8 2.83 -6.47 14.91
CA VAL A 8 2.65 -7.41 13.80
C VAL A 8 2.65 -6.67 12.48
N ALA A 9 1.95 -5.54 12.40
CA ALA A 9 1.90 -4.71 11.19
C ALA A 9 3.30 -4.22 10.81
N ALA A 10 4.06 -3.71 11.76
CA ALA A 10 5.43 -3.24 11.52
C ALA A 10 6.32 -4.36 11.00
N LYS A 11 6.26 -5.53 11.63
CA LYS A 11 7.08 -6.69 11.25
C LYS A 11 6.70 -7.22 9.87
N ALA A 12 5.40 -7.34 9.59
CA ALA A 12 4.91 -7.86 8.31
C ALA A 12 5.30 -6.98 7.12
N THR A 13 5.42 -5.67 7.34
CA THR A 13 5.73 -4.70 6.29
C THR A 13 7.21 -4.34 6.22
N GLY A 14 8.02 -4.79 7.18
CA GLY A 14 9.42 -4.38 7.28
C GLY A 14 9.58 -2.91 7.62
N THR A 15 8.55 -2.29 8.19
CA THR A 15 8.57 -0.87 8.56
C THR A 15 9.04 -0.74 10.01
N PRO A 16 10.05 0.07 10.30
CA PRO A 16 10.42 0.34 11.69
C PRO A 16 9.23 0.88 12.48
N LEU A 17 9.10 0.45 13.73
CA LEU A 17 7.97 0.85 14.57
C LEU A 17 7.85 2.37 14.68
N THR A 18 8.98 3.06 14.85
CA THR A 18 9.00 4.52 14.93
C THR A 18 8.52 5.19 13.65
N THR A 19 8.85 4.61 12.51
CA THR A 19 8.39 5.10 11.19
C THR A 19 6.88 4.93 11.05
N LEU A 20 6.36 3.77 11.43
CA LEU A 20 4.92 3.52 11.39
C LEU A 20 4.17 4.48 12.31
N GLN A 21 4.66 4.70 13.52
CA GLN A 21 4.08 5.65 14.45
C GLN A 21 4.07 7.07 13.87
N ARG A 22 5.15 7.46 13.19
CA ARG A 22 5.24 8.76 12.53
C ARG A 22 4.23 8.92 11.41
N TYR A 23 4.00 7.89 10.61
CA TYR A 23 2.98 7.92 9.57
C TYR A 23 1.61 8.24 10.15
N LEU A 24 1.26 7.65 11.29
CA LEU A 24 -0.01 7.89 11.95
C LEU A 24 -0.06 9.26 12.61
N GLN A 25 1.00 9.65 13.31
CA GLN A 25 1.06 10.94 14.01
C GLN A 25 0.94 12.12 13.06
N ARG A 26 1.55 12.02 11.88
CA ARG A 26 1.54 13.06 10.86
C ARG A 26 0.35 12.92 9.90
N SER A 27 -0.54 12.00 10.16
CA SER A 27 -1.72 11.73 9.34
C SER A 27 -1.41 11.43 7.88
N HIS A 28 -0.23 10.90 7.59
CA HIS A 28 0.09 10.36 6.27
C HIS A 28 -0.76 9.13 5.99
N ILE A 29 -0.92 8.28 7.01
CA ILE A 29 -1.80 7.13 6.98
C ILE A 29 -2.86 7.34 8.06
N THR A 30 -4.13 7.22 7.68
CA THR A 30 -5.27 7.39 8.57
C THR A 30 -6.04 6.08 8.68
N LEU A 31 -6.34 5.66 9.90
CA LEU A 31 -7.16 4.46 10.10
C LEU A 31 -8.56 4.68 9.57
N GLN A 32 -9.11 3.65 8.93
CA GLN A 32 -10.41 3.65 8.29
C GLN A 32 -11.40 2.81 9.10
N PRO A 33 -12.70 2.78 8.75
CA PRO A 33 -13.68 1.99 9.51
C PRO A 33 -13.35 0.50 9.63
N CYS A 34 -12.56 -0.06 8.70
CA CYS A 34 -12.12 -1.46 8.79
C CYS A 34 -10.99 -1.68 9.82
N ASP A 35 -10.42 -0.61 10.35
CA ASP A 35 -9.34 -0.66 11.34
C ASP A 35 -9.89 -0.37 12.74
N VAL A 36 -9.09 -0.65 13.78
CA VAL A 36 -9.45 -0.33 15.16
C VAL A 36 -8.53 0.77 15.68
N PRO A 37 -9.07 1.98 15.96
CA PRO A 37 -8.25 3.07 16.45
C PRO A 37 -7.81 2.85 17.91
N SER A 38 -6.77 3.56 18.32
CA SER A 38 -6.37 3.61 19.72
C SER A 38 -7.49 4.23 20.57
N ARG A 39 -7.80 3.61 21.72
CA ARG A 39 -8.86 4.07 22.63
C ARG A 39 -8.29 4.77 23.86
N GLY A 40 -7.16 5.40 23.74
CA GLY A 40 -6.55 6.12 24.83
C GLY A 40 -5.10 5.72 25.05
N CYS A 41 -4.52 6.15 26.17
CA CYS A 41 -3.13 5.92 26.46
C CYS A 41 -2.85 4.42 26.64
N GLY A 42 -1.95 3.87 25.83
CA GLY A 42 -1.56 2.47 25.92
C GLY A 42 -2.50 1.50 25.22
N GLU A 43 -3.59 1.97 24.63
CA GLU A 43 -4.50 1.12 23.89
C GLU A 43 -3.91 0.73 22.54
N ASN A 44 -4.05 -0.55 22.20
CA ASN A 44 -3.53 -1.08 20.95
C ASN A 44 -4.45 -0.75 19.79
N ARG A 45 -3.86 -0.28 18.69
CA ARG A 45 -4.55 -0.16 17.41
C ARG A 45 -4.68 -1.53 16.77
N GLY A 46 -5.73 -1.72 15.97
CA GLY A 46 -5.89 -2.89 15.12
C GLY A 46 -5.84 -2.47 13.66
N TYR A 47 -4.95 -3.10 12.91
CA TYR A 47 -4.76 -2.79 11.49
C TYR A 47 -5.39 -3.88 10.64
N SER A 48 -6.31 -3.51 9.76
CA SER A 48 -6.85 -4.42 8.76
C SER A 48 -5.75 -4.82 7.76
N GLN A 49 -5.98 -5.90 7.03
CA GLN A 49 -5.07 -6.30 5.96
C GLN A 49 -4.86 -5.18 4.94
N ARG A 50 -5.93 -4.45 4.59
CA ARG A 50 -5.83 -3.30 3.70
C ARG A 50 -4.84 -2.27 4.21
N ARG A 51 -4.93 -1.97 5.50
CA ARG A 51 -4.05 -0.96 6.11
C ARG A 51 -2.60 -1.43 6.13
N ILE A 52 -2.38 -2.69 6.42
CA ILE A 52 -1.03 -3.27 6.39
C ILE A 52 -0.45 -3.19 4.97
N ILE A 53 -1.24 -3.47 3.95
CA ILE A 53 -0.79 -3.35 2.56
C ILE A 53 -0.46 -1.89 2.23
N GLN A 54 -1.27 -0.93 2.67
CA GLN A 54 -0.96 0.49 2.47
C GLN A 54 0.38 0.86 3.12
N ILE A 55 0.61 0.41 4.34
CA ILE A 55 1.87 0.65 5.04
C ILE A 55 3.05 0.06 4.27
N ALA A 56 2.91 -1.16 3.79
CA ALA A 56 3.97 -1.84 3.04
C ALA A 56 4.30 -1.10 1.73
N LEU A 57 3.29 -0.71 0.98
CA LEU A 57 3.48 0.04 -0.27
C LEU A 57 4.11 1.41 0.02
N THR A 58 3.66 2.10 1.05
CA THR A 58 4.22 3.38 1.47
C THR A 58 5.71 3.25 1.79
N THR A 59 6.07 2.21 2.51
CA THR A 59 7.46 1.95 2.89
C THR A 59 8.32 1.64 1.66
N GLU A 60 7.81 0.84 0.73
CA GLU A 60 8.55 0.55 -0.51
C GLU A 60 8.77 1.81 -1.35
N LEU A 61 7.76 2.66 -1.47
CA LEU A 61 7.90 3.92 -2.19
C LEU A 61 8.86 4.88 -1.49
N ALA A 62 8.85 4.90 -0.16
CA ALA A 62 9.78 5.72 0.62
C ALA A 62 11.24 5.33 0.37
N ARG A 63 11.52 4.05 0.08
CA ARG A 63 12.88 3.58 -0.27
C ARG A 63 13.36 4.18 -1.58
N LEU A 64 12.45 4.57 -2.46
CA LEU A 64 12.78 5.25 -3.72
C LEU A 64 12.91 6.77 -3.55
N GLY A 65 12.74 7.27 -2.33
CA GLY A 65 12.79 8.70 -2.07
C GLY A 65 11.47 9.43 -2.28
N ILE A 66 10.36 8.69 -2.47
CA ILE A 66 9.02 9.31 -2.56
C ILE A 66 8.62 9.75 -1.15
N GLY A 67 8.25 11.03 -1.01
CA GLY A 67 7.84 11.56 0.30
C GLY A 67 6.67 10.80 0.90
N PRO A 68 6.59 10.69 2.24
CA PRO A 68 5.61 9.84 2.90
C PRO A 68 4.16 10.25 2.61
N SER A 69 3.86 11.53 2.48
CA SER A 69 2.51 11.98 2.15
C SER A 69 2.07 11.48 0.77
N ARG A 70 2.92 11.66 -0.23
CA ARG A 70 2.65 11.21 -1.59
C ARG A 70 2.61 9.68 -1.68
N ALA A 71 3.54 9.03 -1.02
CA ALA A 71 3.63 7.57 -1.00
C ALA A 71 2.36 6.95 -0.39
N ALA A 72 1.89 7.49 0.74
CA ALA A 72 0.69 6.98 1.41
C ALA A 72 -0.58 7.21 0.60
N LYS A 73 -0.70 8.34 -0.08
CA LYS A 73 -1.84 8.62 -0.98
C LYS A 73 -1.83 7.67 -2.17
N ALA A 74 -0.67 7.42 -2.76
CA ALA A 74 -0.54 6.48 -3.87
C ALA A 74 -0.92 5.07 -3.42
N ALA A 75 -0.40 4.64 -2.28
CA ALA A 75 -0.71 3.32 -1.72
C ALA A 75 -2.21 3.15 -1.44
N PHE A 76 -2.88 4.21 -1.00
CA PHE A 76 -4.33 4.20 -0.73
C PHE A 76 -5.14 3.89 -1.98
N GLU A 77 -4.68 4.33 -3.15
CA GLU A 77 -5.35 4.03 -4.42
C GLU A 77 -5.46 2.52 -4.66
N PHE A 78 -4.50 1.74 -4.19
CA PHE A 78 -4.58 0.28 -4.27
C PHE A 78 -5.35 -0.31 -3.09
N SER A 79 -4.99 0.07 -1.86
CA SER A 79 -5.45 -0.62 -0.65
C SER A 79 -6.92 -0.35 -0.32
N ASP A 80 -7.42 0.84 -0.63
CA ASP A 80 -8.75 1.28 -0.18
C ASP A 80 -9.67 1.72 -1.32
N LYS A 81 -9.22 1.64 -2.56
CA LYS A 81 -10.03 1.91 -3.74
C LYS A 81 -9.97 0.73 -4.69
N GLY A 82 -11.04 0.54 -5.42
CA GLY A 82 -11.12 -0.42 -6.50
C GLY A 82 -11.35 0.28 -7.83
N ASN A 83 -11.39 -0.48 -8.90
CA ASN A 83 -11.75 0.01 -10.22
C ASN A 83 -12.36 -1.13 -11.03
N THR A 84 -12.70 -0.85 -12.29
CA THR A 84 -13.29 -1.87 -13.17
C THR A 84 -12.36 -3.09 -13.27
N GLY A 85 -12.88 -4.25 -12.90
CA GLY A 85 -12.14 -5.51 -12.94
C GLY A 85 -11.26 -5.78 -11.71
N ARG A 86 -11.25 -4.88 -10.73
CA ARG A 86 -10.43 -5.04 -9.53
C ARG A 86 -11.20 -4.57 -8.29
N PRO A 87 -11.58 -5.49 -7.39
CA PRO A 87 -12.17 -5.11 -6.10
C PRO A 87 -11.18 -4.32 -5.22
N VAL A 88 -11.73 -3.63 -4.23
CA VAL A 88 -10.94 -2.83 -3.30
C VAL A 88 -9.88 -3.69 -2.60
N GLY A 89 -8.63 -3.25 -2.66
CA GLY A 89 -7.51 -3.90 -1.97
C GLY A 89 -7.07 -5.24 -2.56
N GLU A 90 -7.56 -5.60 -3.73
CA GLU A 90 -7.23 -6.87 -4.38
C GLU A 90 -6.45 -6.63 -5.67
N LEU A 91 -5.70 -7.66 -6.07
CA LEU A 91 -4.98 -7.67 -7.34
C LEU A 91 -5.95 -7.93 -8.49
N TYR A 92 -5.56 -7.53 -9.69
CA TYR A 92 -6.24 -7.99 -10.90
C TYR A 92 -6.11 -9.50 -11.03
N PRO A 93 -7.18 -10.21 -11.46
CA PRO A 93 -7.14 -11.68 -11.56
C PRO A 93 -6.11 -12.21 -12.54
N LEU A 94 -5.88 -11.48 -13.63
CA LEU A 94 -4.91 -11.87 -14.67
C LEU A 94 -3.98 -10.71 -14.94
N GLY A 95 -2.70 -11.03 -15.17
CA GLY A 95 -1.70 -10.01 -15.47
C GLY A 95 -0.97 -9.54 -14.23
N GLN A 96 -0.30 -8.41 -14.35
CA GLN A 96 0.51 -7.81 -13.30
C GLN A 96 -0.17 -6.53 -12.82
N THR A 97 -0.44 -6.43 -11.51
CA THR A 97 -1.04 -5.24 -10.91
C THR A 97 0.07 -4.27 -10.51
N LEU A 98 0.07 -3.08 -11.10
CA LEU A 98 1.07 -2.05 -10.85
C LEU A 98 0.43 -0.79 -10.27
N LEU A 99 1.07 -0.22 -9.26
CA LEU A 99 0.79 1.12 -8.76
C LEU A 99 1.75 2.09 -9.46
N VAL A 100 1.19 3.06 -10.17
CA VAL A 100 1.97 4.00 -10.98
C VAL A 100 1.73 5.43 -10.49
N GLY A 101 2.81 6.15 -10.20
CA GLY A 101 2.75 7.56 -9.86
C GLY A 101 3.19 8.42 -11.04
N LEU A 102 2.36 9.38 -11.42
CA LEU A 102 2.54 10.21 -12.59
C LEU A 102 3.18 11.57 -12.21
N PRO A 103 3.79 12.28 -13.18
CA PRO A 103 4.44 13.56 -12.90
C PRO A 103 3.51 14.64 -12.33
N ASP A 104 2.20 14.56 -12.62
CA ASP A 104 1.19 15.50 -12.10
C ASP A 104 0.83 15.27 -10.62
N GLY A 105 1.45 14.29 -9.99
CA GLY A 105 1.16 13.94 -8.60
C GLY A 105 0.05 12.92 -8.41
N LYS A 106 -0.66 12.55 -9.47
CA LYS A 106 -1.70 11.52 -9.42
C LYS A 106 -1.08 10.14 -9.45
N SER A 107 -1.83 9.18 -8.92
CA SER A 107 -1.44 7.77 -8.91
C SER A 107 -2.59 6.92 -9.41
N VAL A 108 -2.26 5.89 -10.15
CA VAL A 108 -3.25 4.97 -10.71
C VAL A 108 -2.78 3.53 -10.48
N VAL A 109 -3.76 2.63 -10.39
CA VAL A 109 -3.48 1.18 -10.36
C VAL A 109 -3.90 0.62 -11.70
N ILE A 110 -2.97 -0.04 -12.38
CA ILE A 110 -3.18 -0.57 -13.72
C ILE A 110 -2.89 -2.06 -13.76
N ASN A 111 -3.46 -2.72 -14.74
CA ASN A 111 -3.16 -4.10 -15.08
C ASN A 111 -2.30 -4.16 -16.32
N ILE A 112 -1.18 -4.89 -16.25
CA ILE A 112 -0.41 -5.25 -17.43
C ILE A 112 -0.74 -6.70 -17.75
N PRO A 113 -1.56 -6.96 -18.78
CA PRO A 113 -1.87 -8.32 -19.19
C PRO A 113 -0.62 -9.05 -19.69
N PRO A 114 -0.65 -10.40 -19.76
CA PRO A 114 0.55 -11.16 -20.18
C PRO A 114 1.08 -10.82 -21.57
N ASP A 115 0.24 -10.27 -22.45
CA ASP A 115 0.62 -9.91 -23.82
C ASP A 115 1.07 -8.45 -23.97
N LYS A 116 1.10 -7.69 -22.89
CA LYS A 116 1.53 -6.29 -22.87
C LYS A 116 2.85 -6.13 -22.15
N SER A 117 3.50 -4.98 -22.34
CA SER A 117 4.77 -4.68 -21.68
C SER A 117 4.66 -3.41 -20.85
N ILE A 118 5.59 -3.28 -19.91
CA ILE A 118 5.65 -2.14 -19.00
C ILE A 118 5.91 -0.81 -19.76
N SER A 119 6.47 -0.87 -20.95
CA SER A 119 6.70 0.33 -21.76
C SER A 119 5.41 1.07 -22.10
N ASP A 120 4.28 0.38 -22.15
CA ASP A 120 2.98 0.99 -22.40
C ASP A 120 2.56 1.97 -21.31
N VAL A 121 3.12 1.82 -20.11
CA VAL A 121 2.84 2.70 -18.96
C VAL A 121 3.31 4.12 -19.23
N LEU A 122 4.41 4.28 -19.96
CA LEU A 122 5.05 5.58 -20.22
C LEU A 122 4.63 6.21 -21.55
N SER A 123 3.60 5.70 -22.21
CA SER A 123 3.24 6.14 -23.57
C SER A 123 3.02 7.65 -23.68
N ASN A 124 2.54 8.32 -22.63
CA ASN A 124 2.24 9.75 -22.64
C ASN A 124 3.03 10.56 -21.60
N ASP A 125 3.94 9.93 -20.88
CA ASP A 125 4.67 10.57 -19.78
C ASP A 125 6.16 10.33 -19.92
N SER A 126 6.96 11.33 -19.53
CA SER A 126 8.43 11.24 -19.56
C SER A 126 9.00 10.43 -18.40
N ALA A 127 8.24 10.30 -17.30
CA ALA A 127 8.69 9.62 -16.10
C ALA A 127 7.51 9.14 -15.26
N ALA A 128 7.73 8.09 -14.48
CA ALA A 128 6.76 7.58 -13.52
C ALA A 128 7.49 6.75 -12.48
N PHE A 129 6.95 6.67 -11.26
CA PHE A 129 7.36 5.57 -10.38
C PHE A 129 6.40 4.40 -10.55
N ILE A 130 6.92 3.20 -10.36
CA ILE A 130 6.16 1.97 -10.54
C ILE A 130 6.44 1.06 -9.35
N CYS A 131 5.37 0.50 -8.77
CA CYS A 131 5.47 -0.47 -7.69
C CYS A 131 4.67 -1.72 -8.07
N ASP A 132 5.27 -2.89 -7.90
CA ASP A 132 4.61 -4.17 -8.15
C ASP A 132 3.76 -4.55 -6.94
N CYS A 133 2.46 -4.31 -7.04
CA CYS A 133 1.53 -4.64 -5.96
C CYS A 133 1.49 -6.14 -5.67
N GLY A 134 1.59 -6.98 -6.70
CA GLY A 134 1.58 -8.43 -6.52
C GLY A 134 2.72 -8.91 -5.63
N TYR A 135 3.91 -8.40 -5.86
CA TYR A 135 5.08 -8.74 -5.05
C TYR A 135 4.89 -8.31 -3.59
N VAL A 136 4.45 -7.07 -3.38
CA VAL A 136 4.27 -6.52 -2.03
C VAL A 136 3.18 -7.27 -1.27
N VAL A 137 2.04 -7.53 -1.91
CA VAL A 137 0.93 -8.27 -1.30
C VAL A 137 1.38 -9.67 -0.91
N ALA A 138 2.07 -10.39 -1.81
CA ALA A 138 2.55 -11.75 -1.53
C ALA A 138 3.49 -11.78 -0.34
N LYS A 139 4.39 -10.81 -0.25
CA LYS A 139 5.34 -10.71 0.86
C LYS A 139 4.63 -10.42 2.18
N VAL A 140 3.68 -9.49 2.19
CA VAL A 140 2.89 -9.17 3.38
C VAL A 140 2.11 -10.39 3.87
N LEU A 141 1.39 -11.06 2.98
CA LEU A 141 0.59 -12.23 3.33
C LEU A 141 1.45 -13.36 3.86
N SER A 142 2.62 -13.59 3.25
CA SER A 142 3.58 -14.57 3.74
C SER A 142 4.04 -14.24 5.15
N ASN A 143 4.35 -12.97 5.42
CA ASN A 143 4.80 -12.55 6.74
C ASN A 143 3.69 -12.62 7.79
N LEU A 144 2.46 -12.28 7.42
CA LEU A 144 1.31 -12.37 8.32
C LEU A 144 1.01 -13.82 8.71
N SER A 145 1.19 -14.77 7.80
CA SER A 145 0.94 -16.18 8.08
C SER A 145 1.95 -16.78 9.07
N LYS A 146 3.09 -16.11 9.28
CA LYS A 146 4.14 -16.53 10.23
C LYS A 146 3.96 -15.92 11.62
N SER A 147 2.98 -15.05 11.79
CA SER A 147 2.78 -14.36 13.08
C SER A 147 1.80 -15.08 14.00
#